data_2cdde33eb82a9963e1140162d2105a62
#
_entry.id   2cdde33eb82a9963e1140162d2105a62
#
_cell.length_a   1.000
_cell.length_b   1.000
_cell.length_c   1.000
_cell.angle_alpha   90.00
_cell.angle_beta   90.00
_cell.angle_gamma   90.00
#
_symmetry.space_group_name_H-M   'P 1'
#
loop_
_entity.id
_entity.type
_entity.pdbx_description
1 polymer ?
#
loop_
_entity_poly.entity_id
_entity_poly.type
_entity_poly.pdbx_seq_one_letter_code
_entity_poly.pdbx_strand_id
1 'polypeptide(L)'
;MSRPGAVTFKGNPITLAGNAIQAGQAAPDFKLHFFEGGMKAITLADVKGKPTILSVVPSLDTPVCQVQTKKFNEAIGKLGDKINALTVSLDLPFAMNRFCGAEGITNIRSASDYQDRNFGNNWGTLIEELKILTRATFVLDADGTVCYAEYVPEVTQEPNYAAAMEALQGQLQTA
;
A
#
# COMPACT_ATOMS: atom_id res chain seq x y z
N MET A 1 -0.95 16.97 10.91
CA MET A 1 -2.35 16.93 11.41
C MET A 1 -2.64 15.51 11.87
N SER A 2 -3.42 15.34 12.92
CA SER A 2 -3.83 14.01 13.43
C SER A 2 -5.33 13.83 13.22
N ARG A 3 -5.76 12.59 12.95
CA ARG A 3 -7.18 12.23 12.76
C ARG A 3 -7.58 11.20 13.82
N PRO A 4 -7.99 11.65 15.03
CA PRO A 4 -8.42 10.76 16.11
C PRO A 4 -9.65 9.94 15.69
N GLY A 5 -9.66 8.64 16.03
CA GLY A 5 -10.79 7.76 15.72
C GLY A 5 -11.00 7.51 14.24
N ALA A 6 -9.98 7.74 13.40
CA ALA A 6 -10.09 7.57 11.95
C ALA A 6 -10.38 6.14 11.53
N VAL A 7 -9.85 5.18 12.28
CA VAL A 7 -10.11 3.73 12.12
C VAL A 7 -10.18 3.07 13.50
N THR A 8 -10.57 1.79 13.54
CA THR A 8 -10.56 1.01 14.78
C THR A 8 -9.57 -0.15 14.68
N PHE A 9 -9.04 -0.55 15.82
CA PHE A 9 -8.25 -1.78 15.98
C PHE A 9 -8.91 -2.65 17.07
N LYS A 10 -9.46 -3.78 16.66
CA LYS A 10 -10.29 -4.66 17.53
C LYS A 10 -11.39 -3.88 18.24
N GLY A 11 -12.07 -3.00 17.48
CA GLY A 11 -13.15 -2.16 17.99
C GLY A 11 -12.72 -0.90 18.75
N ASN A 12 -11.45 -0.72 19.05
CA ASN A 12 -10.94 0.47 19.76
C ASN A 12 -10.54 1.55 18.76
N PRO A 13 -11.04 2.79 18.90
CA PRO A 13 -10.63 3.89 18.04
C PRO A 13 -9.14 4.20 18.16
N ILE A 14 -8.49 4.40 17.01
CA ILE A 14 -7.06 4.79 16.95
C ILE A 14 -6.86 5.96 16.00
N THR A 15 -5.74 6.66 16.18
CA THR A 15 -5.43 7.91 15.48
C THR A 15 -4.52 7.66 14.29
N LEU A 16 -4.86 8.25 13.14
CA LEU A 16 -3.99 8.29 11.98
C LEU A 16 -3.32 9.66 11.83
N ALA A 17 -2.01 9.66 11.60
CA ALA A 17 -1.26 10.87 11.27
C ALA A 17 -1.57 11.33 9.84
N GLY A 18 -1.42 12.62 9.58
CA GLY A 18 -1.56 13.21 8.25
C GLY A 18 -3.02 13.36 7.79
N ASN A 19 -3.17 13.81 6.57
CA ASN A 19 -4.48 14.01 5.93
C ASN A 19 -4.94 12.74 5.21
N ALA A 20 -6.27 12.54 5.16
CA ALA A 20 -6.83 11.48 4.34
C ALA A 20 -6.64 11.79 2.85
N ILE A 21 -6.22 10.80 2.08
CA ILE A 21 -6.12 10.88 0.63
C ILE A 21 -7.48 10.57 0.02
N GLN A 22 -7.85 11.31 -1.00
CA GLN A 22 -9.11 11.13 -1.72
C GLN A 22 -8.87 10.97 -3.21
N ALA A 23 -9.80 10.26 -3.88
CA ALA A 23 -9.79 10.18 -5.33
C ALA A 23 -9.90 11.57 -5.96
N GLY A 24 -9.18 11.79 -7.05
CA GLY A 24 -9.12 13.04 -7.79
C GLY A 24 -7.95 13.95 -7.42
N GLN A 25 -7.26 13.70 -6.31
CA GLN A 25 -6.09 14.51 -5.94
C GLN A 25 -4.77 13.93 -6.47
N ALA A 26 -3.77 14.78 -6.61
CA ALA A 26 -2.42 14.35 -6.92
C ALA A 26 -1.86 13.47 -5.79
N ALA A 27 -1.22 12.37 -6.13
CA ALA A 27 -0.58 11.49 -5.15
C ALA A 27 0.55 12.25 -4.44
N PRO A 28 0.60 12.19 -3.09
CA PRO A 28 1.75 12.71 -2.36
C PRO A 28 3.02 11.93 -2.69
N ASP A 29 4.15 12.60 -2.65
CA ASP A 29 5.44 11.94 -2.87
C ASP A 29 5.72 10.91 -1.78
N PHE A 30 6.53 9.91 -2.12
CA PHE A 30 7.04 8.92 -1.19
C PHE A 30 8.43 8.44 -1.61
N LYS A 31 9.17 7.93 -0.65
CA LYS A 31 10.41 7.19 -0.85
C LYS A 31 10.38 5.96 0.05
N LEU A 32 10.33 4.80 -0.56
CA LEU A 32 10.27 3.51 0.11
C LEU A 32 11.54 2.72 -0.18
N HIS A 33 11.89 1.77 0.68
CA HIS A 33 13.08 0.96 0.54
C HIS A 33 12.73 -0.52 0.37
N PHE A 34 13.47 -1.21 -0.48
CA PHE A 34 13.33 -2.65 -0.70
C PHE A 34 14.71 -3.29 -0.88
N PHE A 35 14.78 -4.60 -0.70
CA PHE A 35 16.01 -5.36 -0.86
C PHE A 35 15.93 -6.28 -2.09
N GLU A 36 16.85 -6.08 -3.03
CA GLU A 36 16.97 -6.91 -4.24
C GLU A 36 18.44 -6.93 -4.65
N GLY A 37 19.20 -7.88 -4.09
CA GLY A 37 20.65 -7.93 -4.28
C GLY A 37 21.41 -6.77 -3.61
N GLY A 38 20.73 -5.98 -2.79
CA GLY A 38 21.20 -4.78 -2.08
C GLY A 38 20.03 -3.91 -1.70
N MET A 39 20.25 -2.93 -0.82
CA MET A 39 19.23 -1.97 -0.43
C MET A 39 19.00 -0.97 -1.56
N LYS A 40 17.76 -0.86 -2.02
CA LYS A 40 17.31 0.04 -3.09
C LYS A 40 16.15 0.91 -2.59
N ALA A 41 15.88 1.98 -3.32
CA ALA A 41 14.74 2.85 -3.06
C ALA A 41 13.81 2.92 -4.28
N ILE A 42 12.52 3.14 -4.02
CA ILE A 42 11.50 3.41 -5.03
C ILE A 42 10.69 4.64 -4.60
N THR A 43 10.45 5.55 -5.55
CA THR A 43 9.74 6.82 -5.31
C THR A 43 8.48 6.90 -6.15
N LEU A 44 7.64 7.90 -5.90
CA LEU A 44 6.48 8.19 -6.75
C LEU A 44 6.88 8.38 -8.22
N ALA A 45 8.00 9.06 -8.48
CA ALA A 45 8.48 9.28 -9.84
C ALA A 45 8.77 7.96 -10.59
N ASP A 46 9.26 6.94 -9.88
CA ASP A 46 9.59 5.65 -10.48
C ASP A 46 8.35 4.84 -10.91
N VAL A 47 7.19 5.12 -10.31
CA VAL A 47 5.94 4.41 -10.65
C VAL A 47 5.06 5.15 -11.65
N LYS A 48 5.37 6.41 -11.98
CA LYS A 48 4.67 7.14 -13.03
C LYS A 48 4.88 6.50 -14.41
N GLY A 49 3.91 6.68 -15.28
CA GLY A 49 3.89 6.08 -16.62
C GLY A 49 3.03 4.84 -16.75
N LYS A 50 2.66 4.22 -15.62
CA LYS A 50 1.74 3.07 -15.57
C LYS A 50 0.79 3.22 -14.39
N PRO A 51 -0.46 2.72 -14.51
CA PRO A 51 -1.34 2.62 -13.35
C PRO A 51 -0.66 1.84 -12.22
N THR A 52 -0.86 2.29 -10.99
CA THR A 52 -0.17 1.72 -9.83
C THR A 52 -1.18 1.38 -8.73
N ILE A 53 -1.06 0.20 -8.14
CA ILE A 53 -1.78 -0.16 -6.92
C ILE A 53 -0.82 -0.17 -5.73
N LEU A 54 -1.24 0.47 -4.63
CA LEU A 54 -0.54 0.50 -3.36
C LEU A 54 -1.38 -0.24 -2.32
N SER A 55 -0.91 -1.39 -1.88
CA SER A 55 -1.54 -2.22 -0.83
C SER A 55 -0.80 -1.96 0.48
N VAL A 56 -1.44 -1.25 1.40
CA VAL A 56 -0.84 -0.85 2.69
C VAL A 56 -1.29 -1.81 3.79
N VAL A 57 -0.33 -2.34 4.53
CA VAL A 57 -0.58 -3.32 5.59
C VAL A 57 0.18 -2.97 6.87
N PRO A 58 -0.35 -3.34 8.06
CA PRO A 58 0.36 -3.16 9.33
C PRO A 58 1.67 -3.94 9.41
N SER A 59 1.67 -5.21 9.06
CA SER A 59 2.86 -6.07 9.01
C SER A 59 2.60 -7.36 8.24
N LEU A 60 3.56 -7.76 7.40
CA LEU A 60 3.50 -9.03 6.67
C LEU A 60 3.52 -10.26 7.59
N ASP A 61 3.94 -10.12 8.85
CA ASP A 61 3.93 -11.19 9.85
C ASP A 61 2.55 -11.39 10.52
N THR A 62 1.48 -10.75 10.04
CA THR A 62 0.12 -10.93 10.55
C THR A 62 -0.76 -11.67 9.55
N PRO A 63 -1.72 -12.52 10.01
CA PRO A 63 -2.52 -13.37 9.12
C PRO A 63 -3.30 -12.61 8.04
N VAL A 64 -3.98 -11.52 8.41
CA VAL A 64 -4.79 -10.74 7.45
C VAL A 64 -3.91 -10.06 6.39
N CYS A 65 -2.73 -9.57 6.79
CA CYS A 65 -1.78 -8.94 5.87
C CYS A 65 -1.21 -9.95 4.87
N GLN A 66 -0.94 -11.18 5.31
CA GLN A 66 -0.52 -12.27 4.43
C GLN A 66 -1.60 -12.59 3.40
N VAL A 67 -2.86 -12.73 3.84
CA VAL A 67 -3.99 -12.99 2.96
C VAL A 67 -4.16 -11.86 1.95
N GLN A 68 -4.13 -10.61 2.39
CA GLN A 68 -4.23 -9.44 1.52
C GLN A 68 -3.15 -9.45 0.44
N THR A 69 -1.90 -9.66 0.82
CA THR A 69 -0.77 -9.67 -0.11
C THR A 69 -0.89 -10.80 -1.14
N LYS A 70 -1.27 -12.00 -0.70
CA LYS A 70 -1.48 -13.15 -1.61
C LYS A 70 -2.64 -12.91 -2.58
N LYS A 71 -3.77 -12.40 -2.11
CA LYS A 71 -4.94 -12.11 -2.96
C LYS A 71 -4.62 -11.05 -4.02
N PHE A 72 -3.97 -9.96 -3.65
CA PHE A 72 -3.55 -8.97 -4.64
C PHE A 72 -2.48 -9.53 -5.60
N ASN A 73 -1.50 -10.27 -5.10
CA ASN A 73 -0.48 -10.90 -5.96
C ASN A 73 -1.12 -11.79 -7.03
N GLU A 74 -2.11 -12.59 -6.66
CA GLU A 74 -2.84 -13.44 -7.59
C GLU A 74 -3.68 -12.63 -8.58
N ALA A 75 -4.46 -11.66 -8.09
CA ALA A 75 -5.35 -10.84 -8.91
C ALA A 75 -4.60 -10.03 -9.96
N ILE A 76 -3.45 -9.44 -9.61
CA ILE A 76 -2.65 -8.61 -10.53
C ILE A 76 -1.75 -9.42 -11.46
N GLY A 77 -1.54 -10.71 -11.20
CA GLY A 77 -0.65 -11.55 -12.01
C GLY A 77 -1.03 -11.59 -13.49
N LYS A 78 -2.32 -11.45 -13.80
CA LYS A 78 -2.84 -11.39 -15.17
C LYS A 78 -2.57 -10.08 -15.89
N LEU A 79 -2.24 -9.02 -15.16
CA LEU A 79 -1.99 -7.68 -15.72
C LEU A 79 -0.52 -7.49 -16.12
N GLY A 80 0.40 -8.27 -15.53
CA GLY A 80 1.82 -8.29 -15.88
C GLY A 80 2.47 -6.91 -15.83
N ASP A 81 3.24 -6.58 -16.87
CA ASP A 81 4.02 -5.34 -16.93
C ASP A 81 3.20 -4.07 -17.23
N LYS A 82 1.88 -4.20 -17.36
CA LYS A 82 1.00 -3.06 -17.66
C LYS A 82 0.78 -2.14 -16.47
N ILE A 83 1.09 -2.62 -15.25
CA ILE A 83 0.88 -1.91 -14.01
C ILE A 83 2.13 -1.97 -13.11
N ASN A 84 2.18 -1.08 -12.10
CA ASN A 84 3.04 -1.22 -10.95
C ASN A 84 2.22 -1.67 -9.74
N ALA A 85 2.79 -2.50 -8.88
CA ALA A 85 2.13 -2.96 -7.67
C ALA A 85 3.12 -2.99 -6.50
N LEU A 86 2.76 -2.30 -5.42
CA LEU A 86 3.56 -2.23 -4.20
C LEU A 86 2.72 -2.67 -2.99
N THR A 87 3.31 -3.51 -2.13
CA THR A 87 2.87 -3.69 -0.75
C THR A 87 3.73 -2.81 0.13
N VAL A 88 3.11 -1.98 0.97
CA VAL A 88 3.78 -1.00 1.82
C VAL A 88 3.53 -1.31 3.29
N SER A 89 4.59 -1.40 4.08
CA SER A 89 4.54 -1.53 5.53
C SER A 89 5.78 -0.92 6.19
N LEU A 90 5.89 -1.01 7.51
CA LEU A 90 7.11 -0.66 8.25
C LEU A 90 8.00 -1.87 8.55
N ASP A 91 7.66 -3.05 8.04
CA ASP A 91 8.56 -4.21 8.13
C ASP A 91 9.91 -3.88 7.48
N LEU A 92 10.98 -4.43 8.01
CA LEU A 92 12.29 -4.24 7.39
C LEU A 92 12.35 -4.92 6.01
N PRO A 93 13.04 -4.33 5.03
CA PRO A 93 13.16 -4.91 3.68
C PRO A 93 13.67 -6.35 3.66
N PHE A 94 14.51 -6.73 4.61
CA PHE A 94 15.00 -8.11 4.76
C PHE A 94 13.87 -9.09 5.12
N ALA A 95 13.00 -8.71 6.05
CA ALA A 95 11.83 -9.50 6.45
C ALA A 95 10.83 -9.61 5.30
N MET A 96 10.60 -8.52 4.57
CA MET A 96 9.77 -8.51 3.37
C MET A 96 10.28 -9.48 2.31
N ASN A 97 11.59 -9.45 2.05
CA ASN A 97 12.22 -10.33 1.07
C ASN A 97 12.07 -11.80 1.44
N ARG A 98 12.27 -12.14 2.72
CA ARG A 98 12.04 -13.49 3.24
C ARG A 98 10.59 -13.94 3.08
N PHE A 99 9.62 -13.08 3.42
CA PHE A 99 8.19 -13.37 3.27
C PHE A 99 7.83 -13.63 1.81
N CYS A 100 8.23 -12.73 0.90
CA CYS A 100 7.93 -12.88 -0.53
C CYS A 100 8.54 -14.15 -1.12
N GLY A 101 9.76 -14.51 -0.74
CA GLY A 101 10.42 -15.74 -1.17
C GLY A 101 9.71 -16.98 -0.66
N ALA A 102 9.34 -17.01 0.63
CA ALA A 102 8.66 -18.15 1.25
C ALA A 102 7.24 -18.37 0.72
N GLU A 103 6.53 -17.28 0.40
CA GLU A 103 5.11 -17.31 0.01
C GLU A 103 4.88 -17.21 -1.51
N GLY A 104 5.94 -17.17 -2.30
CA GLY A 104 5.85 -17.10 -3.76
C GLY A 104 5.24 -15.80 -4.28
N ILE A 105 5.47 -14.68 -3.60
CA ILE A 105 4.99 -13.36 -4.01
C ILE A 105 5.91 -12.79 -5.09
N THR A 106 5.48 -12.79 -6.33
CA THR A 106 6.29 -12.40 -7.49
C THR A 106 5.71 -11.25 -8.31
N ASN A 107 4.41 -10.96 -8.18
CA ASN A 107 3.71 -9.96 -9.00
C ASN A 107 3.58 -8.61 -8.31
N ILE A 108 3.82 -8.56 -7.01
CA ILE A 108 3.76 -7.34 -6.19
C ILE A 108 5.08 -7.17 -5.45
N ARG A 109 5.63 -5.96 -5.48
CA ARG A 109 6.87 -5.64 -4.77
C ARG A 109 6.55 -5.16 -3.37
N SER A 110 7.21 -5.72 -2.37
CA SER A 110 7.15 -5.20 -1.01
C SER A 110 8.20 -4.11 -0.81
N ALA A 111 7.77 -2.96 -0.31
CA ALA A 111 8.63 -1.80 -0.08
C ALA A 111 8.31 -1.18 1.29
N SER A 112 9.34 -0.78 2.02
CA SER A 112 9.25 -0.38 3.43
C SER A 112 9.37 1.11 3.61
N ASP A 113 8.53 1.64 4.48
CA ASP A 113 8.54 3.04 4.95
C ASP A 113 9.36 3.23 6.24
N TYR A 114 10.24 2.26 6.59
CA TYR A 114 10.89 2.20 7.90
C TYR A 114 11.86 3.33 8.19
N GLN A 115 12.54 3.89 7.17
CA GLN A 115 13.56 4.91 7.38
C GLN A 115 12.96 6.25 7.77
N ASP A 116 12.11 6.80 6.92
CA ASP A 116 11.65 8.18 7.06
C ASP A 116 10.18 8.29 7.48
N ARG A 117 9.40 7.21 7.37
CA ARG A 117 7.95 7.20 7.58
C ARG A 117 7.22 8.27 6.78
N ASN A 118 7.82 8.65 5.64
CA ASN A 118 7.26 9.69 4.78
C ASN A 118 5.97 9.24 4.11
N PHE A 119 5.86 7.97 3.74
CA PHE A 119 4.61 7.42 3.20
C PHE A 119 3.52 7.49 4.25
N GLY A 120 3.75 6.96 5.45
CA GLY A 120 2.77 6.95 6.53
C GLY A 120 2.24 8.34 6.86
N ASN A 121 3.11 9.34 6.90
CA ASN A 121 2.74 10.72 7.20
C ASN A 121 2.04 11.41 6.02
N ASN A 122 2.58 11.28 4.81
CA ASN A 122 2.06 11.98 3.63
C ASN A 122 0.75 11.36 3.11
N TRP A 123 0.59 10.05 3.27
CA TRP A 123 -0.59 9.31 2.82
C TRP A 123 -1.62 9.07 3.93
N GLY A 124 -1.39 9.63 5.11
CA GLY A 124 -2.34 9.54 6.22
C GLY A 124 -2.56 8.12 6.74
N THR A 125 -1.54 7.26 6.68
CA THR A 125 -1.67 5.84 7.04
C THR A 125 -0.92 5.45 8.32
N LEU A 126 -0.11 6.32 8.91
CA LEU A 126 0.62 6.01 10.12
C LEU A 126 -0.31 6.03 11.35
N ILE A 127 -0.40 4.90 12.05
CA ILE A 127 -1.09 4.81 13.34
C ILE A 127 -0.19 5.43 14.41
N GLU A 128 -0.67 6.51 15.05
CA GLU A 128 0.16 7.26 15.99
C GLU A 128 0.48 6.46 17.26
N GLU A 129 -0.47 5.68 17.75
CA GLU A 129 -0.31 4.89 18.98
C GLU A 129 0.63 3.67 18.80
N LEU A 130 0.58 3.03 17.63
CA LEU A 130 1.29 1.77 17.38
C LEU A 130 2.57 1.94 16.56
N LYS A 131 2.75 3.09 15.89
CA LYS A 131 3.89 3.38 15.01
C LYS A 131 4.05 2.38 13.86
N ILE A 132 2.94 1.82 13.39
CA ILE A 132 2.84 0.99 12.19
C ILE A 132 1.81 1.62 11.24
N LEU A 133 1.73 1.12 10.00
CA LEU A 133 0.74 1.61 9.04
C LEU A 133 -0.62 0.95 9.27
N THR A 134 -1.68 1.68 8.99
CA THR A 134 -3.03 1.11 8.96
C THR A 134 -3.23 0.28 7.69
N ARG A 135 -4.37 -0.39 7.59
CA ARG A 135 -4.73 -1.11 6.37
C ARG A 135 -5.44 -0.16 5.40
N ALA A 136 -4.89 -0.03 4.20
CA ALA A 136 -5.40 0.87 3.19
C ALA A 136 -5.07 0.37 1.79
N THR A 137 -5.81 0.83 0.78
CA THR A 137 -5.53 0.53 -0.63
C THR A 137 -5.70 1.80 -1.44
N PHE A 138 -4.75 2.08 -2.32
CA PHE A 138 -4.80 3.21 -3.23
C PHE A 138 -4.51 2.74 -4.65
N VAL A 139 -5.18 3.37 -5.63
CA VAL A 139 -4.88 3.18 -7.05
C VAL A 139 -4.57 4.53 -7.66
N LEU A 140 -3.49 4.59 -8.43
CA LEU A 140 -3.04 5.77 -9.17
C LEU A 140 -3.19 5.53 -10.66
N ASP A 141 -3.53 6.58 -11.40
CA ASP A 141 -3.38 6.56 -12.84
C ASP A 141 -1.90 6.71 -13.25
N ALA A 142 -1.62 6.68 -14.55
CA ALA A 142 -0.26 6.78 -15.08
C ALA A 142 0.39 8.15 -14.80
N ASP A 143 -0.40 9.20 -14.60
CA ASP A 143 0.07 10.55 -14.32
C ASP A 143 0.36 10.79 -12.82
N GLY A 144 -0.03 9.85 -11.96
CA GLY A 144 0.12 9.96 -10.52
C GLY A 144 -1.05 10.64 -9.83
N THR A 145 -2.25 10.62 -10.43
CA THR A 145 -3.48 11.04 -9.78
C THR A 145 -4.11 9.86 -9.06
N VAL A 146 -4.58 10.06 -7.84
CA VAL A 146 -5.31 9.04 -7.08
C VAL A 146 -6.69 8.84 -7.71
N CYS A 147 -7.00 7.63 -8.16
CA CYS A 147 -8.31 7.27 -8.69
C CYS A 147 -9.14 6.39 -7.76
N TYR A 148 -8.51 5.80 -6.74
CA TYR A 148 -9.18 5.03 -5.70
C TYR A 148 -8.42 5.18 -4.38
N ALA A 149 -9.15 5.37 -3.29
CA ALA A 149 -8.58 5.44 -1.94
C ALA A 149 -9.51 4.75 -0.95
N GLU A 150 -8.99 3.78 -0.21
CA GLU A 150 -9.70 3.09 0.87
C GLU A 150 -8.83 3.03 2.11
N TYR A 151 -9.34 3.54 3.23
CA TYR A 151 -8.84 3.23 4.57
C TYR A 151 -9.82 2.23 5.17
N VAL A 152 -9.36 1.00 5.44
CA VAL A 152 -10.24 -0.04 5.99
C VAL A 152 -10.67 0.38 7.40
N PRO A 153 -11.98 0.50 7.70
CA PRO A 153 -12.44 1.06 8.97
C PRO A 153 -11.99 0.29 10.20
N GLU A 154 -11.87 -1.03 10.09
CA GLU A 154 -11.34 -1.92 11.14
C GLU A 154 -10.06 -2.59 10.64
N VAL A 155 -8.93 -2.30 11.29
CA VAL A 155 -7.59 -2.74 10.84
C VAL A 155 -7.48 -4.28 10.73
N THR A 156 -8.28 -5.03 11.47
CA THR A 156 -8.28 -6.49 11.45
C THR A 156 -9.11 -7.09 10.31
N GLN A 157 -9.81 -6.27 9.51
CA GLN A 157 -10.59 -6.72 8.37
C GLN A 157 -9.84 -6.56 7.06
N GLU A 158 -10.24 -7.34 6.05
CA GLU A 158 -9.69 -7.27 4.70
C GLU A 158 -10.21 -6.04 3.94
N PRO A 159 -9.44 -5.53 2.95
CA PRO A 159 -9.92 -4.45 2.08
C PRO A 159 -10.94 -4.94 1.06
N ASN A 160 -11.55 -3.99 0.34
CA ASN A 160 -12.42 -4.30 -0.79
C ASN A 160 -11.59 -4.57 -2.05
N TYR A 161 -11.19 -5.82 -2.26
CA TYR A 161 -10.38 -6.24 -3.40
C TYR A 161 -11.04 -5.94 -4.76
N ALA A 162 -12.35 -6.20 -4.86
CA ALA A 162 -13.08 -6.00 -6.11
C ALA A 162 -13.08 -4.54 -6.55
N ALA A 163 -13.35 -3.62 -5.63
CA ALA A 163 -13.35 -2.18 -5.93
C ALA A 163 -11.96 -1.67 -6.33
N ALA A 164 -10.91 -2.12 -5.65
CA ALA A 164 -9.54 -1.75 -5.99
C ALA A 164 -9.13 -2.28 -7.38
N MET A 165 -9.45 -3.52 -7.68
CA MET A 165 -9.14 -4.14 -8.98
C MET A 165 -9.95 -3.52 -10.12
N GLU A 166 -11.21 -3.17 -9.88
CA GLU A 166 -12.04 -2.46 -10.86
C GLU A 166 -11.43 -1.08 -11.19
N ALA A 167 -11.01 -0.33 -10.17
CA ALA A 167 -10.35 0.95 -10.37
C ALA A 167 -9.04 0.80 -11.16
N LEU A 168 -8.23 -0.21 -10.85
CA LEU A 168 -6.97 -0.48 -11.54
C LEU A 168 -7.19 -0.87 -13.00
N GLN A 169 -8.10 -1.78 -13.27
CA GLN A 169 -8.44 -2.24 -14.61
C GLN A 169 -9.06 -1.11 -15.45
N GLY A 170 -9.84 -0.23 -14.84
CA GLY A 170 -10.40 0.94 -15.47
C GLY A 170 -9.32 1.87 -16.04
N GLN A 171 -8.18 1.99 -15.40
CA GLN A 171 -7.06 2.80 -15.89
C GLN A 171 -6.38 2.19 -17.12
N LEU A 172 -6.43 0.89 -17.30
CA LEU A 172 -5.88 0.21 -18.48
C LEU A 172 -6.76 0.35 -19.71
N GLN A 173 -8.06 0.59 -19.54
CA GLN A 173 -9.01 0.75 -20.63
C GLN A 173 -9.01 2.17 -21.22
N THR A 174 -8.51 3.15 -20.49
CA THR A 174 -8.46 4.57 -20.87
C THR A 174 -7.11 5.00 -21.45
N ALA A 175 -6.14 4.12 -21.41
CA ALA A 175 -4.79 4.39 -21.93
C ALA A 175 -4.68 4.11 -23.44
#